data_cc4a7e3938689bf9244edc338c281d55
#
_entry.id   cc4a7e3938689bf9244edc338c281d55
#
_cell.length_a   1.000
_cell.length_b   1.000
_cell.length_c   1.000
_cell.angle_alpha   90.00
_cell.angle_beta   90.00
_cell.angle_gamma   90.00
#
_symmetry.space_group_name_H-M   'P 1'
#
loop_
_entity.id
_entity.type
_entity.pdbx_description
1 polymer ?
#
loop_
_entity_poly.entity_id
_entity_poly.type
_entity_poly.pdbx_seq_one_letter_code
_entity_poly.pdbx_strand_id
1 'polypeptide(L)'
;MKNALALCSTGLWLALLAGCASPGPQSAARYTFSEPATNLSAVTLTNELNPDLLRPGDSFFTLGPGDSLEIEIVGNSASRAVTFVGPDGKIYFHLLPGLDVWGLTLAQTRALLEKELAKFLTGPQVAVTLRAVGSKYVWLLGRLIKPGVYPLTGPITLLESVALAGGTARSISQSSTEDLADLRHSFVMRQGQLLPVNFERLLRDGDTSQNIFLQPDDFVYVPSTLAQEVYVLGAVRFPRAVPYTEQTTLVSAIAGGNGPVKFALLSGVDSGPMTPDAYLSHVAIVRGSLAEPQVAVVDYNAVIKGQAPDVRLEPGDIVYVPNSPYTTLKRYFNLIANTFITTVAANEGIRAGGGKVGGVGVSVPIGGK
;
A
#
# COMPACT_ATOMS: atom_id res chain seq x y z
N MET A 1 -23.46 45.25 82.61
CA MET A 1 -22.59 44.23 82.03
C MET A 1 -23.36 42.95 81.72
N LYS A 2 -24.37 42.96 80.86
CA LYS A 2 -25.15 41.72 80.49
C LYS A 2 -25.57 41.67 78.98
N ASN A 3 -25.08 42.50 78.13
CA ASN A 3 -25.52 42.55 76.72
C ASN A 3 -24.42 42.31 75.66
N ALA A 4 -23.25 41.82 76.07
CA ALA A 4 -22.17 41.61 75.10
C ALA A 4 -21.93 40.12 74.71
N LEU A 5 -22.67 39.16 75.29
CA LEU A 5 -22.45 37.71 75.05
C LEU A 5 -23.45 37.07 74.08
N ALA A 6 -24.48 37.81 73.63
CA ALA A 6 -25.52 37.25 72.75
C ALA A 6 -25.24 37.45 71.22
N LEU A 7 -24.27 38.23 70.83
CA LEU A 7 -23.97 38.54 69.43
C LEU A 7 -22.86 37.68 68.79
N CYS A 8 -22.13 36.86 69.58
CA CYS A 8 -21.08 36.00 69.05
C CYS A 8 -21.55 34.59 68.65
N SER A 9 -22.74 34.15 69.11
CA SER A 9 -23.22 32.78 68.83
C SER A 9 -24.04 32.64 67.55
N THR A 10 -24.55 33.76 67.01
CA THR A 10 -25.30 33.73 65.72
C THR A 10 -24.44 33.82 64.50
N GLY A 11 -23.19 34.34 64.60
CA GLY A 11 -22.25 34.41 63.48
C GLY A 11 -21.56 33.10 63.12
N LEU A 12 -21.49 32.15 64.07
CA LEU A 12 -20.76 30.90 63.85
C LEU A 12 -21.63 29.81 63.21
N TRP A 13 -22.94 29.98 63.18
CA TRP A 13 -23.88 29.02 62.53
C TRP A 13 -24.18 29.35 61.08
N LEU A 14 -23.88 30.55 60.57
CA LEU A 14 -24.03 30.90 59.18
C LEU A 14 -22.81 30.54 58.32
N ALA A 15 -21.67 30.24 58.93
CA ALA A 15 -20.44 29.86 58.17
C ALA A 15 -20.38 28.35 57.81
N LEU A 16 -21.26 27.52 58.36
CA LEU A 16 -21.28 26.06 58.11
C LEU A 16 -22.23 25.63 56.99
N LEU A 17 -22.97 26.57 56.35
CA LEU A 17 -23.83 26.27 55.21
C LEU A 17 -23.22 26.64 53.84
N ALA A 18 -21.98 27.10 53.78
CA ALA A 18 -21.28 27.42 52.56
C ALA A 18 -20.39 26.25 52.02
N GLY A 19 -20.57 25.06 52.52
CA GLY A 19 -19.82 23.92 52.07
C GLY A 19 -20.65 22.96 51.23
N CYS A 20 -20.27 22.78 49.98
CA CYS A 20 -20.72 21.88 48.94
C CYS A 20 -21.61 22.51 47.86
N ALA A 21 -21.15 23.60 47.22
CA ALA A 21 -21.45 23.74 45.82
C ALA A 21 -20.58 22.71 45.09
N SER A 22 -21.10 21.51 44.89
CA SER A 22 -20.56 20.60 43.84
C SER A 22 -20.51 21.45 42.59
N PRO A 23 -19.37 21.48 41.81
CA PRO A 23 -19.42 22.03 40.47
C PRO A 23 -20.50 21.27 39.73
N GLY A 24 -21.63 21.93 39.45
CA GLY A 24 -22.69 21.38 38.64
C GLY A 24 -22.05 20.81 37.35
N PRO A 25 -22.67 19.80 36.72
CA PRO A 25 -22.16 19.25 35.52
C PRO A 25 -21.88 20.46 34.61
N GLN A 26 -20.58 20.68 34.30
CA GLN A 26 -20.19 21.67 33.31
C GLN A 26 -21.07 21.35 32.12
N SER A 27 -21.90 22.32 31.70
CA SER A 27 -22.80 22.19 30.57
C SER A 27 -21.98 21.57 29.47
N ALA A 28 -22.34 20.35 29.08
CA ALA A 28 -21.72 19.65 27.99
C ALA A 28 -21.65 20.68 26.85
N ALA A 29 -20.43 21.08 26.52
CA ALA A 29 -20.22 21.98 25.39
C ALA A 29 -20.99 21.35 24.26
N ARG A 30 -22.02 22.02 23.74
CA ARG A 30 -22.77 21.52 22.60
C ARG A 30 -21.72 21.31 21.54
N TYR A 31 -21.39 20.05 21.25
CA TYR A 31 -20.60 19.70 20.09
C TYR A 31 -21.39 20.22 18.89
N THR A 32 -21.12 21.43 18.47
CA THR A 32 -21.48 21.86 17.12
C THR A 32 -20.68 20.95 16.24
N PHE A 33 -21.40 20.14 15.43
CA PHE A 33 -20.78 19.32 14.41
C PHE A 33 -19.78 20.19 13.67
N SER A 34 -18.49 19.85 13.82
CA SER A 34 -17.39 20.60 13.30
C SER A 34 -17.59 20.77 11.80
N GLU A 35 -17.47 21.98 11.34
CA GLU A 35 -17.22 22.26 9.93
C GLU A 35 -16.09 21.34 9.44
N PRO A 36 -16.09 20.92 8.16
CA PRO A 36 -15.01 20.12 7.62
C PRO A 36 -13.70 20.82 7.98
N ALA A 37 -12.73 20.10 8.52
CA ALA A 37 -11.48 20.64 8.98
C ALA A 37 -10.78 21.36 7.81
N THR A 38 -11.12 22.61 7.61
CA THR A 38 -10.58 23.51 6.57
C THR A 38 -9.13 23.91 6.85
N ASN A 39 -8.58 23.50 8.00
CA ASN A 39 -7.22 23.78 8.44
C ASN A 39 -6.34 22.53 8.49
N LEU A 40 -6.53 21.60 7.55
CA LEU A 40 -5.46 20.69 7.19
C LEU A 40 -4.36 21.56 6.59
N SER A 41 -3.34 21.95 7.36
CA SER A 41 -2.12 22.51 6.81
C SER A 41 -1.48 21.40 5.98
N ALA A 42 -1.94 21.33 4.73
CA ALA A 42 -1.49 20.35 3.77
C ALA A 42 -0.04 20.67 3.45
N VAL A 43 0.88 19.90 4.00
CA VAL A 43 2.22 19.84 3.45
C VAL A 43 2.13 18.96 2.22
N THR A 44 2.09 19.57 1.06
CA THR A 44 2.20 18.84 -0.21
C THR A 44 3.61 18.28 -0.31
N LEU A 45 3.74 16.98 -0.22
CA LEU A 45 5.02 16.31 -0.45
C LEU A 45 5.14 16.07 -1.95
N THR A 46 5.84 16.95 -2.65
CA THR A 46 6.22 16.71 -4.05
C THR A 46 7.31 15.66 -4.07
N ASN A 47 6.96 14.44 -4.44
CA ASN A 47 7.92 13.43 -4.84
C ASN A 47 8.17 13.60 -6.34
N GLU A 48 9.31 14.20 -6.70
CA GLU A 48 9.71 14.26 -8.10
C GLU A 48 9.96 12.85 -8.63
N LEU A 49 9.41 12.57 -9.80
CA LEU A 49 9.63 11.31 -10.49
C LEU A 49 11.09 11.24 -10.94
N ASN A 50 11.81 10.19 -10.54
CA ASN A 50 13.18 9.98 -11.01
C ASN A 50 13.16 9.78 -12.54
N PRO A 51 13.91 10.59 -13.32
CA PRO A 51 14.00 10.46 -14.80
C PRO A 51 14.42 9.07 -15.29
N ASP A 52 15.14 8.30 -14.47
CA ASP A 52 15.56 6.94 -14.81
C ASP A 52 14.37 5.98 -14.94
N LEU A 53 13.23 6.27 -14.30
CA LEU A 53 12.01 5.49 -14.45
C LEU A 53 11.34 5.67 -15.82
N LEU A 54 11.68 6.75 -16.54
CA LEU A 54 11.16 7.06 -17.87
C LEU A 54 12.01 6.45 -18.99
N ARG A 55 13.03 5.69 -18.65
CA ARG A 55 13.89 5.00 -19.61
C ARG A 55 13.72 3.50 -19.46
N PRO A 56 13.78 2.74 -20.56
CA PRO A 56 13.85 1.29 -20.44
C PRO A 56 15.11 0.92 -19.68
N GLY A 57 15.00 -0.07 -18.80
CA GLY A 57 16.18 -0.58 -18.09
C GLY A 57 17.21 -1.11 -19.08
N ASP A 58 18.49 -0.88 -18.80
CA ASP A 58 19.62 -1.32 -19.63
C ASP A 58 19.79 -2.85 -19.69
N SER A 59 18.99 -3.58 -18.96
CA SER A 59 19.10 -5.04 -18.87
C SER A 59 18.49 -5.72 -20.10
N PHE A 60 19.33 -6.37 -20.89
CA PHE A 60 18.89 -7.37 -21.84
C PHE A 60 18.04 -8.44 -21.12
N PHE A 61 17.05 -8.98 -21.85
CA PHE A 61 16.29 -10.12 -21.32
C PHE A 61 17.25 -11.25 -20.93
N THR A 62 17.16 -11.70 -19.71
CA THR A 62 17.91 -12.84 -19.19
C THR A 62 16.96 -13.97 -18.82
N LEU A 63 17.35 -15.20 -19.14
CA LEU A 63 16.57 -16.38 -18.89
C LEU A 63 16.40 -16.64 -17.38
N GLY A 64 15.25 -17.19 -17.03
CA GLY A 64 14.94 -17.63 -15.69
C GLY A 64 14.01 -18.85 -15.67
N PRO A 65 13.78 -19.45 -14.50
CA PRO A 65 12.90 -20.61 -14.35
C PRO A 65 11.50 -20.36 -14.92
N GLY A 66 10.99 -21.30 -15.71
CA GLY A 66 9.68 -21.21 -16.36
C GLY A 66 9.72 -20.65 -17.77
N ASP A 67 10.83 -20.10 -18.26
CA ASP A 67 10.95 -19.66 -19.65
C ASP A 67 10.97 -20.85 -20.59
N SER A 68 10.29 -20.72 -21.74
CA SER A 68 10.24 -21.75 -22.77
C SER A 68 11.08 -21.33 -23.97
N LEU A 69 11.97 -22.20 -24.38
CA LEU A 69 12.89 -22.02 -25.51
C LEU A 69 12.63 -23.07 -26.59
N GLU A 70 12.71 -22.67 -27.85
CA GLU A 70 12.86 -23.58 -28.96
C GLU A 70 14.32 -23.54 -29.40
N ILE A 71 14.93 -24.71 -29.48
CA ILE A 71 16.32 -24.90 -29.86
C ILE A 71 16.37 -25.81 -31.09
N GLU A 72 17.16 -25.42 -32.09
CA GLU A 72 17.38 -26.18 -33.31
C GLU A 72 18.86 -26.11 -33.71
N ILE A 73 19.42 -27.25 -34.09
CA ILE A 73 20.76 -27.28 -34.72
C ILE A 73 20.57 -26.95 -36.20
N VAL A 74 21.17 -25.85 -36.63
CA VAL A 74 21.04 -25.34 -37.99
C VAL A 74 21.47 -26.40 -39.02
N GLY A 75 20.62 -26.65 -40.01
CA GLY A 75 20.82 -27.72 -40.98
C GLY A 75 20.25 -29.08 -40.61
N ASN A 76 19.70 -29.26 -39.41
CA ASN A 76 19.05 -30.48 -38.98
C ASN A 76 17.69 -30.17 -38.33
N SER A 77 16.64 -30.08 -39.12
CA SER A 77 15.28 -29.79 -38.64
C SER A 77 14.73 -30.84 -37.69
N ALA A 78 15.24 -32.09 -37.73
CA ALA A 78 14.87 -33.16 -36.80
C ALA A 78 15.40 -32.89 -35.36
N SER A 79 16.34 -31.98 -35.21
CA SER A 79 16.87 -31.57 -33.88
C SER A 79 16.01 -30.55 -33.15
N ARG A 80 14.98 -29.99 -33.84
CA ARG A 80 14.13 -28.97 -33.24
C ARG A 80 13.38 -29.51 -32.01
N ALA A 81 13.59 -28.87 -30.88
CA ALA A 81 12.93 -29.26 -29.65
C ALA A 81 12.56 -28.02 -28.81
N VAL A 82 11.43 -28.09 -28.13
CA VAL A 82 11.01 -27.11 -27.14
C VAL A 82 11.44 -27.62 -25.78
N THR A 83 12.15 -26.78 -25.04
CA THR A 83 12.58 -27.05 -23.66
C THR A 83 12.20 -25.91 -22.74
N PHE A 84 12.14 -26.17 -21.45
CA PHE A 84 11.86 -25.17 -20.40
C PHE A 84 13.07 -25.02 -19.52
N VAL A 85 13.26 -23.79 -19.03
CA VAL A 85 14.22 -23.55 -17.95
C VAL A 85 13.60 -24.13 -16.66
N GLY A 86 14.24 -25.13 -16.12
CA GLY A 86 13.79 -25.78 -14.91
C GLY A 86 13.87 -24.90 -13.67
N PRO A 87 13.28 -25.33 -12.54
CA PRO A 87 13.39 -24.60 -11.28
C PRO A 87 14.84 -24.55 -10.75
N ASP A 88 15.70 -25.44 -11.24
CA ASP A 88 17.13 -25.48 -11.00
C ASP A 88 17.94 -24.51 -11.90
N GLY A 89 17.28 -23.73 -12.74
CA GLY A 89 17.91 -22.81 -13.69
C GLY A 89 18.53 -23.47 -14.91
N LYS A 90 18.25 -24.74 -15.16
CA LYS A 90 18.86 -25.51 -16.25
C LYS A 90 17.90 -25.83 -17.37
N ILE A 91 18.48 -26.00 -18.57
CA ILE A 91 17.77 -26.57 -19.72
C ILE A 91 18.34 -27.95 -20.06
N TYR A 92 17.50 -28.82 -20.61
CA TYR A 92 17.86 -30.13 -21.08
C TYR A 92 17.60 -30.22 -22.58
N PHE A 93 18.63 -30.53 -23.36
CA PHE A 93 18.53 -30.59 -24.79
C PHE A 93 19.28 -31.81 -25.35
N HIS A 94 18.52 -32.76 -25.88
CA HIS A 94 19.06 -34.01 -26.45
C HIS A 94 20.04 -34.75 -25.51
N LEU A 95 21.28 -34.95 -25.99
CA LEU A 95 22.33 -35.69 -25.28
C LEU A 95 23.09 -34.84 -24.26
N LEU A 96 22.79 -33.54 -24.17
CA LEU A 96 23.50 -32.66 -23.24
C LEU A 96 23.02 -32.89 -21.82
N PRO A 97 23.96 -32.92 -20.86
CA PRO A 97 23.58 -32.80 -19.46
C PRO A 97 22.90 -31.46 -19.23
N GLY A 98 22.16 -31.30 -18.12
CA GLY A 98 21.51 -30.05 -17.79
C GLY A 98 22.49 -28.87 -17.83
N LEU A 99 22.20 -27.88 -18.69
CA LEU A 99 23.02 -26.68 -18.86
C LEU A 99 22.43 -25.53 -18.04
N ASP A 100 23.26 -24.93 -17.20
CA ASP A 100 22.87 -23.78 -16.40
C ASP A 100 22.75 -22.53 -17.31
N VAL A 101 21.54 -22.01 -17.40
CA VAL A 101 21.21 -20.85 -18.26
C VAL A 101 20.59 -19.71 -17.47
N TRP A 102 20.42 -19.86 -16.17
CA TRP A 102 19.84 -18.80 -15.33
C TRP A 102 20.68 -17.53 -15.40
N GLY A 103 20.02 -16.42 -15.71
CA GLY A 103 20.68 -15.12 -15.86
C GLY A 103 21.44 -14.91 -17.15
N LEU A 104 21.51 -15.92 -18.05
CA LEU A 104 22.11 -15.75 -19.36
C LEU A 104 21.14 -15.10 -20.35
N THR A 105 21.69 -14.34 -21.28
CA THR A 105 20.93 -13.86 -22.45
C THR A 105 20.78 -14.98 -23.47
N LEU A 106 19.87 -14.84 -24.43
CA LEU A 106 19.70 -15.79 -25.53
C LEU A 106 21.00 -15.98 -26.33
N ALA A 107 21.78 -14.92 -26.54
CA ALA A 107 23.05 -14.98 -27.23
C ALA A 107 24.12 -15.79 -26.44
N GLN A 108 24.18 -15.57 -25.13
CA GLN A 108 25.08 -16.33 -24.25
C GLN A 108 24.66 -17.80 -24.16
N THR A 109 23.35 -18.07 -24.08
CA THR A 109 22.81 -19.43 -24.07
C THR A 109 23.13 -20.16 -25.38
N ARG A 110 22.99 -19.47 -26.53
CA ARG A 110 23.40 -20.02 -27.83
C ARG A 110 24.88 -20.39 -27.84
N ALA A 111 25.76 -19.48 -27.43
CA ALA A 111 27.20 -19.74 -27.38
C ALA A 111 27.56 -20.92 -26.46
N LEU A 112 26.85 -21.03 -25.30
CA LEU A 112 27.02 -22.15 -24.37
C LEU A 112 26.61 -23.49 -25.04
N LEU A 113 25.46 -23.52 -25.70
CA LEU A 113 24.97 -24.70 -26.44
C LEU A 113 25.93 -25.14 -27.54
N GLU A 114 26.40 -24.18 -28.37
CA GLU A 114 27.38 -24.46 -29.43
C GLU A 114 28.68 -25.04 -28.86
N LYS A 115 29.19 -24.49 -27.77
CA LYS A 115 30.37 -24.98 -27.07
C LYS A 115 30.20 -26.41 -26.55
N GLU A 116 29.08 -26.72 -25.91
CA GLU A 116 28.83 -28.04 -25.33
C GLU A 116 28.56 -29.09 -26.44
N LEU A 117 27.83 -28.71 -27.49
CA LEU A 117 27.57 -29.58 -28.63
C LEU A 117 28.84 -29.84 -29.46
N ALA A 118 29.83 -28.97 -29.47
CA ALA A 118 31.10 -29.17 -30.16
C ALA A 118 31.88 -30.39 -29.66
N LYS A 119 31.54 -30.92 -28.49
CA LYS A 119 32.10 -32.18 -27.96
C LYS A 119 31.58 -33.41 -28.73
N PHE A 120 30.46 -33.29 -29.43
CA PHE A 120 29.77 -34.38 -30.13
C PHE A 120 29.61 -34.15 -31.62
N LEU A 121 29.63 -32.89 -32.09
CA LEU A 121 29.39 -32.45 -33.44
C LEU A 121 30.49 -31.55 -33.94
N THR A 122 30.82 -31.62 -35.21
CA THR A 122 31.81 -30.73 -35.82
C THR A 122 31.17 -29.42 -36.24
N GLY A 123 31.55 -28.30 -35.58
CA GLY A 123 31.10 -26.95 -35.93
C GLY A 123 29.57 -26.73 -35.81
N PRO A 124 28.93 -27.13 -34.70
CA PRO A 124 27.48 -26.97 -34.54
C PRO A 124 27.11 -25.50 -34.50
N GLN A 125 26.10 -25.12 -35.26
CA GLN A 125 25.44 -23.82 -35.19
C GLN A 125 24.04 -24.03 -34.60
N VAL A 126 23.66 -23.22 -33.60
CA VAL A 126 22.40 -23.38 -32.89
C VAL A 126 21.53 -22.14 -33.06
N ALA A 127 20.28 -22.34 -33.41
CA ALA A 127 19.22 -21.33 -33.30
C ALA A 127 18.50 -21.49 -31.96
N VAL A 128 18.40 -20.42 -31.19
CA VAL A 128 17.67 -20.36 -29.92
C VAL A 128 16.60 -19.30 -30.04
N THR A 129 15.35 -19.69 -29.87
CA THR A 129 14.18 -18.78 -29.94
C THR A 129 13.40 -18.85 -28.63
N LEU A 130 13.11 -17.69 -28.05
CA LEU A 130 12.23 -17.58 -26.88
C LEU A 130 10.78 -17.80 -27.33
N ARG A 131 10.10 -18.79 -26.77
CA ARG A 131 8.70 -19.12 -27.08
C ARG A 131 7.71 -18.51 -26.10
N ALA A 132 8.04 -18.58 -24.83
CA ALA A 132 7.22 -17.99 -23.78
C ALA A 132 8.09 -17.51 -22.62
N VAL A 133 7.68 -16.42 -21.99
CA VAL A 133 8.30 -15.88 -20.79
C VAL A 133 7.47 -16.32 -19.59
N GLY A 134 8.10 -17.05 -18.69
CA GLY A 134 7.52 -17.48 -17.42
C GLY A 134 8.27 -16.95 -16.20
N SER A 135 9.46 -16.38 -16.44
CA SER A 135 10.35 -15.91 -15.35
C SER A 135 10.17 -14.45 -14.97
N LYS A 136 9.58 -13.64 -15.84
CA LYS A 136 9.43 -12.19 -15.64
C LYS A 136 8.00 -11.76 -15.89
N TYR A 137 7.40 -11.13 -14.91
CA TYR A 137 6.00 -10.70 -14.96
C TYR A 137 5.78 -9.45 -14.13
N VAL A 138 4.63 -8.80 -14.35
CA VAL A 138 4.10 -7.72 -13.52
C VAL A 138 2.71 -8.09 -13.04
N TRP A 139 2.34 -7.56 -11.90
CA TRP A 139 1.03 -7.76 -11.29
C TRP A 139 0.17 -6.53 -11.58
N LEU A 140 -0.93 -6.71 -12.30
CA LEU A 140 -1.92 -5.67 -12.57
C LEU A 140 -3.21 -6.06 -11.88
N LEU A 141 -3.54 -5.43 -10.76
CA LEU A 141 -4.67 -5.82 -9.92
C LEU A 141 -5.63 -4.66 -9.65
N GLY A 142 -6.82 -5.00 -9.16
CA GLY A 142 -7.87 -4.04 -8.83
C GLY A 142 -8.87 -3.81 -9.96
N ARG A 143 -9.29 -2.57 -10.18
CA ARG A 143 -10.35 -2.18 -11.14
C ARG A 143 -9.83 -1.95 -12.55
N LEU A 144 -9.21 -2.97 -13.09
CA LEU A 144 -8.90 -3.10 -14.51
C LEU A 144 -9.92 -4.05 -15.17
N ILE A 145 -10.08 -3.98 -16.48
CA ILE A 145 -11.00 -4.86 -17.21
C ILE A 145 -10.56 -6.33 -17.09
N LYS A 146 -9.24 -6.57 -17.18
CA LYS A 146 -8.63 -7.89 -17.05
C LYS A 146 -7.49 -7.82 -16.04
N PRO A 147 -7.79 -7.84 -14.72
CA PRO A 147 -6.71 -7.89 -13.73
C PRO A 147 -6.03 -9.25 -13.79
N GLY A 148 -4.73 -9.29 -13.52
CA GLY A 148 -3.96 -10.53 -13.55
C GLY A 148 -2.45 -10.33 -13.53
N VAL A 149 -1.74 -11.41 -13.85
CA VAL A 149 -0.29 -11.45 -13.99
C VAL A 149 0.06 -11.41 -15.48
N TYR A 150 0.92 -10.49 -15.86
CA TYR A 150 1.28 -10.26 -17.26
C TYR A 150 2.77 -10.52 -17.48
N PRO A 151 3.14 -11.38 -18.43
CA PRO A 151 4.54 -11.65 -18.72
C PRO A 151 5.22 -10.43 -19.36
N LEU A 152 6.44 -10.14 -18.93
CA LEU A 152 7.29 -9.10 -19.50
C LEU A 152 8.19 -9.70 -20.59
N THR A 153 7.77 -9.59 -21.83
CA THR A 153 8.52 -10.07 -23.00
C THR A 153 9.54 -9.05 -23.51
N GLY A 154 9.48 -7.83 -23.04
CA GLY A 154 10.34 -6.72 -23.40
C GLY A 154 10.05 -5.48 -22.54
N PRO A 155 10.71 -4.35 -22.80
CA PRO A 155 10.40 -3.10 -22.15
C PRO A 155 8.94 -2.71 -22.38
N ILE A 156 8.20 -2.47 -21.33
CA ILE A 156 6.79 -2.06 -21.37
C ILE A 156 6.57 -0.90 -20.41
N THR A 157 5.75 0.05 -20.81
CA THR A 157 5.39 1.19 -19.97
C THR A 157 4.15 0.90 -19.14
N LEU A 158 3.92 1.72 -18.12
CA LEU A 158 2.71 1.64 -17.29
C LEU A 158 1.44 1.80 -18.15
N LEU A 159 1.42 2.78 -19.08
CA LEU A 159 0.28 3.00 -19.95
C LEU A 159 -0.01 1.78 -20.85
N GLU A 160 1.03 1.21 -21.46
CA GLU A 160 0.90 0.01 -22.29
C GLU A 160 0.40 -1.19 -21.46
N SER A 161 0.90 -1.36 -20.24
CA SER A 161 0.48 -2.46 -19.36
C SER A 161 -1.00 -2.33 -18.98
N VAL A 162 -1.46 -1.13 -18.64
CA VAL A 162 -2.87 -0.85 -18.38
C VAL A 162 -3.71 -1.09 -19.64
N ALA A 163 -3.22 -0.70 -20.82
CA ALA A 163 -3.90 -0.98 -22.09
C ALA A 163 -4.00 -2.48 -22.39
N LEU A 164 -2.96 -3.27 -22.11
CA LEU A 164 -3.00 -4.74 -22.23
C LEU A 164 -4.03 -5.37 -21.30
N ALA A 165 -4.22 -4.81 -20.11
CA ALA A 165 -5.28 -5.20 -19.18
C ALA A 165 -6.68 -4.73 -19.63
N GLY A 166 -6.79 -4.11 -20.80
CA GLY A 166 -8.04 -3.60 -21.37
C GLY A 166 -8.44 -2.22 -20.87
N GLY A 167 -7.57 -1.54 -20.10
CA GLY A 167 -7.85 -0.26 -19.47
C GLY A 167 -8.55 -0.39 -18.11
N THR A 168 -8.97 0.75 -17.57
CA THR A 168 -9.72 0.82 -16.30
C THR A 168 -11.16 0.31 -16.49
N ALA A 169 -11.69 -0.33 -15.46
CA ALA A 169 -13.06 -0.83 -15.47
C ALA A 169 -14.06 0.33 -15.39
N ARG A 170 -15.13 0.26 -16.19
CA ARG A 170 -16.21 1.25 -16.25
C ARG A 170 -17.55 0.58 -16.05
N SER A 171 -18.47 1.27 -15.41
CA SER A 171 -19.88 0.89 -15.37
C SER A 171 -20.65 1.69 -16.43
N ILE A 172 -21.48 0.98 -17.20
CA ILE A 172 -22.39 1.61 -18.15
C ILE A 172 -23.77 1.62 -17.49
N SER A 173 -24.20 2.78 -17.02
CA SER A 173 -25.58 3.03 -16.60
C SER A 173 -26.35 3.63 -17.77
N GLN A 174 -27.69 3.55 -17.75
CA GLN A 174 -28.57 3.89 -18.88
C GLN A 174 -28.35 5.29 -19.51
N SER A 175 -27.60 6.17 -18.85
CA SER A 175 -27.32 7.53 -19.34
C SER A 175 -25.91 8.05 -19.09
N SER A 176 -25.06 7.30 -18.43
CA SER A 176 -23.67 7.72 -18.13
C SER A 176 -22.71 6.55 -18.07
N THR A 177 -21.47 6.81 -18.46
CA THR A 177 -20.34 5.89 -18.22
C THR A 177 -19.59 6.39 -17.00
N GLU A 178 -19.57 5.59 -15.94
CA GLU A 178 -18.87 5.93 -14.70
C GLU A 178 -17.59 5.13 -14.59
N ASP A 179 -16.48 5.80 -14.29
CA ASP A 179 -15.22 5.15 -14.00
C ASP A 179 -15.28 4.47 -12.62
N LEU A 180 -15.06 3.17 -12.60
CA LEU A 180 -15.01 2.39 -11.36
C LEU A 180 -13.62 2.38 -10.70
N ALA A 181 -12.63 2.94 -11.39
CA ALA A 181 -11.24 3.00 -10.98
C ALA A 181 -10.92 4.28 -10.22
N ASP A 182 -10.39 4.15 -9.02
CA ASP A 182 -9.88 5.28 -8.25
C ASP A 182 -8.41 5.56 -8.63
N LEU A 183 -8.22 6.49 -9.56
CA LEU A 183 -6.89 6.84 -10.07
C LEU A 183 -6.06 7.62 -9.03
N ARG A 184 -6.68 8.29 -8.07
CA ARG A 184 -5.96 9.06 -7.04
C ARG A 184 -5.21 8.16 -6.07
N HIS A 185 -5.81 7.04 -5.72
CA HIS A 185 -5.24 6.06 -4.79
C HIS A 185 -4.59 4.88 -5.52
N SER A 186 -4.50 4.94 -6.86
CA SER A 186 -3.74 3.97 -7.65
C SER A 186 -2.25 4.14 -7.44
N PHE A 187 -1.52 3.04 -7.44
CA PHE A 187 -0.09 3.07 -7.20
C PHE A 187 0.68 1.98 -7.93
N VAL A 188 1.98 2.21 -8.07
CA VAL A 188 2.96 1.21 -8.49
C VAL A 188 3.91 0.97 -7.32
N MET A 189 4.12 -0.29 -6.98
CA MET A 189 5.10 -0.70 -5.99
C MET A 189 6.21 -1.49 -6.68
N ARG A 190 7.46 -1.12 -6.40
CA ARG A 190 8.68 -1.81 -6.85
C ARG A 190 9.55 -2.15 -5.65
N GLN A 191 9.87 -3.43 -5.47
CA GLN A 191 10.72 -3.90 -4.36
C GLN A 191 10.28 -3.38 -2.98
N GLY A 192 8.96 -3.33 -2.74
CA GLY A 192 8.38 -2.83 -1.50
C GLY A 192 8.37 -1.30 -1.33
N GLN A 193 8.75 -0.55 -2.35
CA GLN A 193 8.72 0.91 -2.34
C GLN A 193 7.65 1.45 -3.29
N LEU A 194 6.94 2.48 -2.82
CA LEU A 194 5.98 3.20 -3.65
C LEU A 194 6.71 4.07 -4.68
N LEU A 195 6.34 3.92 -5.95
CA LEU A 195 6.81 4.82 -6.99
C LEU A 195 5.89 6.06 -7.07
N PRO A 196 6.46 7.28 -7.18
CA PRO A 196 5.69 8.53 -7.15
C PRO A 196 5.04 8.82 -8.52
N VAL A 197 4.15 7.93 -8.97
CA VAL A 197 3.45 8.05 -10.25
C VAL A 197 2.05 8.57 -10.03
N ASN A 198 1.68 9.63 -10.73
CA ASN A 198 0.34 10.17 -10.70
C ASN A 198 -0.52 9.56 -11.83
N PHE A 199 -1.38 8.60 -11.46
CA PHE A 199 -2.25 7.91 -12.42
C PHE A 199 -3.32 8.82 -13.02
N GLU A 200 -3.81 9.82 -12.26
CA GLU A 200 -4.82 10.76 -12.78
C GLU A 200 -4.23 11.60 -13.90
N ARG A 201 -3.03 12.15 -13.70
CA ARG A 201 -2.31 12.89 -14.75
C ARG A 201 -1.98 12.01 -15.96
N LEU A 202 -1.54 10.77 -15.74
CA LEU A 202 -1.20 9.85 -16.83
C LEU A 202 -2.43 9.44 -17.65
N LEU A 203 -3.47 8.91 -16.98
CA LEU A 203 -4.57 8.22 -17.67
C LEU A 203 -5.74 9.15 -18.01
N ARG A 204 -5.93 10.26 -17.28
CA ARG A 204 -6.98 11.23 -17.52
C ARG A 204 -6.51 12.44 -18.31
N ASP A 205 -5.36 13.01 -17.91
CA ASP A 205 -4.83 14.22 -18.53
C ASP A 205 -3.88 13.94 -19.69
N GLY A 206 -3.45 12.69 -19.86
CA GLY A 206 -2.54 12.28 -20.94
C GLY A 206 -1.08 12.72 -20.72
N ASP A 207 -0.68 13.02 -19.49
CA ASP A 207 0.66 13.45 -19.15
C ASP A 207 1.66 12.29 -19.20
N THR A 208 2.34 12.15 -20.32
CA THR A 208 3.32 11.08 -20.56
C THR A 208 4.59 11.20 -19.69
N SER A 209 4.80 12.33 -19.00
CA SER A 209 5.89 12.44 -18.01
C SER A 209 5.72 11.50 -16.81
N GLN A 210 4.51 10.97 -16.62
CA GLN A 210 4.18 9.97 -15.59
C GLN A 210 4.28 8.52 -16.10
N ASN A 211 4.60 8.32 -17.40
CA ASN A 211 4.58 7.01 -18.05
C ASN A 211 5.90 6.26 -17.84
N ILE A 212 6.05 5.66 -16.67
CA ILE A 212 7.26 4.92 -16.31
C ILE A 212 7.37 3.57 -17.04
N PHE A 213 8.59 3.06 -17.18
CA PHE A 213 8.83 1.67 -17.57
C PHE A 213 8.68 0.74 -16.37
N LEU A 214 7.92 -0.34 -16.58
CA LEU A 214 7.75 -1.39 -15.59
C LEU A 214 8.95 -2.34 -15.59
N GLN A 215 9.21 -2.91 -14.41
CA GLN A 215 10.24 -3.92 -14.21
C GLN A 215 9.61 -5.23 -13.70
N PRO A 216 10.32 -6.36 -13.81
CA PRO A 216 9.84 -7.61 -13.22
C PRO A 216 9.49 -7.43 -11.75
N ASP A 217 8.39 -8.09 -11.33
CA ASP A 217 7.83 -8.05 -9.99
C ASP A 217 7.24 -6.69 -9.56
N ASP A 218 7.06 -5.74 -10.50
CA ASP A 218 6.27 -4.54 -10.21
C ASP A 218 4.81 -4.91 -9.94
N PHE A 219 4.26 -4.28 -8.91
CA PHE A 219 2.88 -4.45 -8.50
C PHE A 219 2.12 -3.16 -8.77
N VAL A 220 1.17 -3.21 -9.70
CA VAL A 220 0.28 -2.10 -10.05
C VAL A 220 -1.10 -2.38 -9.46
N TYR A 221 -1.62 -1.47 -8.69
CA TYR A 221 -2.94 -1.60 -8.07
C TYR A 221 -3.83 -0.39 -8.36
N VAL A 222 -5.04 -0.69 -8.80
CA VAL A 222 -6.07 0.32 -9.11
C VAL A 222 -7.28 0.05 -8.21
N PRO A 223 -7.50 0.82 -7.14
CA PRO A 223 -8.64 0.66 -6.24
C PRO A 223 -9.98 0.94 -6.92
N SER A 224 -11.06 0.67 -6.19
CA SER A 224 -12.42 0.93 -6.64
C SER A 224 -12.94 2.27 -6.10
N THR A 225 -13.54 3.09 -6.94
CA THR A 225 -14.30 4.29 -6.51
C THR A 225 -15.58 3.92 -5.72
N LEU A 226 -16.11 2.70 -5.93
CA LEU A 226 -17.29 2.22 -5.21
C LEU A 226 -17.01 1.82 -3.77
N ALA A 227 -15.74 1.55 -3.44
CA ALA A 227 -15.33 1.30 -2.07
C ALA A 227 -15.19 2.64 -1.36
N GLN A 228 -16.30 3.20 -0.89
CA GLN A 228 -16.26 4.34 0.02
C GLN A 228 -15.74 3.85 1.37
N GLU A 229 -14.44 3.85 1.53
CA GLU A 229 -13.73 3.33 2.71
C GLU A 229 -12.71 4.36 3.19
N VAL A 230 -12.43 4.31 4.49
CA VAL A 230 -11.30 4.99 5.13
C VAL A 230 -10.36 3.92 5.64
N TYR A 231 -9.08 4.08 5.40
CA TYR A 231 -8.08 3.11 5.82
C TYR A 231 -7.53 3.47 7.19
N VAL A 232 -7.69 2.60 8.18
CA VAL A 232 -7.17 2.80 9.54
C VAL A 232 -6.01 1.86 9.77
N LEU A 233 -4.82 2.41 9.96
CA LEU A 233 -3.55 1.69 9.95
C LEU A 233 -2.67 2.03 11.15
N GLY A 234 -1.60 1.28 11.34
CA GLY A 234 -0.61 1.50 12.38
C GLY A 234 -0.99 0.87 13.71
N ALA A 235 -0.76 1.58 14.83
CA ALA A 235 -0.97 1.09 16.19
C ALA A 235 -2.45 1.09 16.61
N VAL A 236 -3.28 0.42 15.83
CA VAL A 236 -4.68 0.08 16.14
C VAL A 236 -4.81 -1.43 16.30
N ARG A 237 -5.83 -1.89 17.03
CA ARG A 237 -5.98 -3.34 17.30
C ARG A 237 -6.18 -4.15 16.03
N PHE A 238 -6.94 -3.61 15.07
CA PHE A 238 -7.18 -4.25 13.78
C PHE A 238 -7.00 -3.22 12.65
N PRO A 239 -5.79 -3.11 12.07
CA PRO A 239 -5.59 -2.31 10.86
C PRO A 239 -6.48 -2.82 9.74
N ARG A 240 -7.35 -1.96 9.19
CA ARG A 240 -8.34 -2.34 8.19
C ARG A 240 -8.93 -1.14 7.46
N ALA A 241 -9.60 -1.43 6.34
CA ALA A 241 -10.53 -0.49 5.74
C ALA A 241 -11.85 -0.47 6.55
N VAL A 242 -12.35 0.71 6.82
CA VAL A 242 -13.61 0.98 7.53
C VAL A 242 -14.57 1.62 6.54
N PRO A 243 -15.82 1.13 6.41
CA PRO A 243 -16.80 1.75 5.54
C PRO A 243 -17.01 3.23 5.87
N TYR A 244 -16.97 4.07 4.85
CA TYR A 244 -17.20 5.49 4.97
C TYR A 244 -18.70 5.81 4.91
N THR A 245 -19.10 6.75 5.72
CA THR A 245 -20.40 7.43 5.65
C THR A 245 -20.18 8.94 5.77
N GLU A 246 -21.13 9.75 5.38
CA GLU A 246 -21.03 11.21 5.51
C GLU A 246 -20.77 11.70 6.96
N GLN A 247 -21.00 10.84 7.93
CA GLN A 247 -20.77 11.14 9.36
C GLN A 247 -19.44 10.55 9.88
N THR A 248 -18.62 9.95 9.02
CA THR A 248 -17.37 9.32 9.45
C THR A 248 -16.37 10.37 9.90
N THR A 249 -15.94 10.24 11.14
CA THR A 249 -14.94 11.10 11.79
C THR A 249 -13.70 10.32 12.17
N LEU A 250 -12.63 11.01 12.57
CA LEU A 250 -11.41 10.39 13.04
C LEU A 250 -11.65 9.44 14.21
N VAL A 251 -12.47 9.86 15.17
CA VAL A 251 -12.82 9.03 16.34
C VAL A 251 -13.58 7.78 15.91
N SER A 252 -14.59 7.94 15.04
CA SER A 252 -15.39 6.79 14.56
C SER A 252 -14.56 5.82 13.72
N ALA A 253 -13.64 6.31 12.89
CA ALA A 253 -12.77 5.48 12.09
C ALA A 253 -11.80 4.66 12.96
N ILE A 254 -11.12 5.29 13.93
CA ILE A 254 -10.23 4.58 14.86
C ILE A 254 -11.01 3.58 15.70
N ALA A 255 -12.24 3.90 16.13
CA ALA A 255 -13.11 2.96 16.80
C ALA A 255 -13.48 1.75 15.91
N GLY A 256 -13.67 1.98 14.59
CA GLY A 256 -13.86 0.93 13.59
C GLY A 256 -12.67 -0.04 13.48
N GLY A 257 -11.46 0.42 13.79
CA GLY A 257 -10.26 -0.40 13.99
C GLY A 257 -10.14 -1.03 15.39
N ASN A 258 -11.22 -1.05 16.19
CA ASN A 258 -11.26 -1.49 17.60
C ASN A 258 -10.37 -0.65 18.53
N GLY A 259 -10.13 0.59 18.17
CA GLY A 259 -9.38 1.55 18.99
C GLY A 259 -7.86 1.38 18.91
N PRO A 260 -7.14 2.34 19.51
CA PRO A 260 -5.69 2.30 19.53
C PRO A 260 -5.16 1.20 20.43
N VAL A 261 -4.00 0.68 20.12
CA VAL A 261 -3.27 -0.26 20.98
C VAL A 261 -2.80 0.52 22.21
N LYS A 262 -3.34 0.16 23.39
CA LYS A 262 -2.81 0.59 24.67
C LYS A 262 -2.38 -0.65 25.43
N PHE A 263 -1.19 -0.63 25.96
CA PHE A 263 -0.73 -1.65 26.87
C PHE A 263 -1.54 -1.51 28.19
N ALA A 264 -2.68 -2.17 28.27
CA ALA A 264 -3.40 -2.27 29.53
C ALA A 264 -2.76 -3.40 30.33
N LEU A 265 -2.09 -3.05 31.40
CA LEU A 265 -1.54 -3.95 32.43
C LEU A 265 -2.65 -4.69 33.22
N LEU A 266 -3.82 -4.86 32.64
CA LEU A 266 -5.04 -5.35 33.32
C LEU A 266 -5.70 -6.50 32.57
N SER A 267 -4.97 -7.52 32.24
CA SER A 267 -5.52 -8.89 32.05
C SER A 267 -4.35 -9.83 31.83
N GLY A 268 -4.06 -10.67 32.77
CA GLY A 268 -2.98 -11.67 32.75
C GLY A 268 -3.08 -12.71 31.63
N VAL A 269 -3.18 -12.25 30.40
CA VAL A 269 -3.05 -13.04 29.18
C VAL A 269 -1.76 -12.59 28.53
N ASP A 270 -0.78 -13.39 28.75
CA ASP A 270 0.55 -13.37 28.11
C ASP A 270 0.32 -13.58 26.60
N SER A 271 0.36 -12.54 25.81
CA SER A 271 0.06 -12.61 24.38
C SER A 271 1.07 -11.83 23.56
N GLY A 272 2.15 -12.52 23.20
CA GLY A 272 2.96 -12.17 22.05
C GLY A 272 3.92 -10.98 22.24
N PRO A 273 4.73 -10.67 21.23
CA PRO A 273 5.76 -9.64 21.30
C PRO A 273 5.12 -8.28 21.60
N MET A 274 5.71 -7.58 22.61
CA MET A 274 5.29 -6.25 23.06
C MET A 274 5.14 -5.29 21.87
N THR A 275 3.89 -4.99 21.47
CA THR A 275 3.66 -3.87 20.56
C THR A 275 3.70 -2.58 21.37
N PRO A 276 4.51 -1.59 20.99
CA PRO A 276 4.58 -0.33 21.72
C PRO A 276 3.23 0.39 21.68
N ASP A 277 2.94 1.14 22.73
CA ASP A 277 1.72 1.93 22.86
C ASP A 277 1.51 2.88 21.68
N ALA A 278 0.26 3.09 21.31
CA ALA A 278 -0.10 4.06 20.30
C ALA A 278 0.27 5.50 20.72
N TYR A 279 0.99 6.20 19.85
CA TYR A 279 1.37 7.60 20.06
C TYR A 279 0.28 8.54 19.55
N LEU A 280 -0.72 8.78 20.38
CA LEU A 280 -1.99 9.41 20.00
C LEU A 280 -1.93 10.93 19.79
N SER A 281 -0.85 11.59 20.20
CA SER A 281 -0.69 13.04 19.96
C SER A 281 -0.27 13.38 18.53
N HIS A 282 0.02 12.39 17.69
CA HIS A 282 0.50 12.58 16.31
C HIS A 282 -0.15 11.62 15.33
N VAL A 283 -1.46 11.48 15.39
CA VAL A 283 -2.21 10.69 14.41
C VAL A 283 -2.18 11.43 13.07
N ALA A 284 -1.75 10.75 12.00
CA ALA A 284 -1.73 11.34 10.67
C ALA A 284 -3.01 10.99 9.90
N ILE A 285 -3.50 11.97 9.15
CA ILE A 285 -4.51 11.81 8.12
C ILE A 285 -3.83 12.13 6.80
N VAL A 286 -3.82 11.18 5.88
CA VAL A 286 -3.30 11.38 4.53
C VAL A 286 -4.49 11.41 3.58
N ARG A 287 -4.59 12.49 2.82
CA ARG A 287 -5.67 12.76 1.87
C ARG A 287 -5.10 13.05 0.49
N GLY A 288 -5.87 12.78 -0.54
CA GLY A 288 -5.52 13.06 -1.92
C GLY A 288 -4.73 11.93 -2.59
N SER A 289 -3.95 12.27 -3.60
CA SER A 289 -3.14 11.29 -4.35
C SER A 289 -1.95 10.79 -3.52
N LEU A 290 -1.60 9.51 -3.67
CA LEU A 290 -0.37 8.97 -3.08
C LEU A 290 0.91 9.55 -3.71
N ALA A 291 0.81 10.11 -4.92
CA ALA A 291 1.92 10.82 -5.57
C ALA A 291 2.10 12.24 -5.02
N GLU A 292 0.99 12.90 -4.67
CA GLU A 292 0.96 14.26 -4.14
C GLU A 292 0.07 14.31 -2.88
N PRO A 293 0.51 13.67 -1.78
CA PRO A 293 -0.32 13.52 -0.58
C PRO A 293 -0.40 14.82 0.20
N GLN A 294 -1.58 15.07 0.75
CA GLN A 294 -1.81 16.07 1.77
C GLN A 294 -1.80 15.38 3.13
N VAL A 295 -0.89 15.75 4.00
CA VAL A 295 -0.75 15.13 5.32
C VAL A 295 -1.11 16.11 6.42
N ALA A 296 -2.08 15.77 7.24
CA ALA A 296 -2.39 16.47 8.47
C ALA A 296 -2.02 15.63 9.68
N VAL A 297 -1.55 16.27 10.74
CA VAL A 297 -1.26 15.62 12.01
C VAL A 297 -2.22 16.16 13.07
N VAL A 298 -2.90 15.25 13.74
CA VAL A 298 -3.95 15.54 14.71
C VAL A 298 -3.57 14.97 16.08
N ASP A 299 -3.74 15.79 17.14
CA ASP A 299 -3.68 15.30 18.51
C ASP A 299 -5.01 14.60 18.87
N TYR A 300 -5.05 13.29 18.67
CA TYR A 300 -6.21 12.48 19.01
C TYR A 300 -6.52 12.48 20.50
N ASN A 301 -5.53 12.66 21.39
CA ASN A 301 -5.79 12.78 22.82
C ASN A 301 -6.59 14.05 23.14
N ALA A 302 -6.30 15.16 22.47
CA ALA A 302 -7.05 16.41 22.62
C ALA A 302 -8.50 16.21 22.12
N VAL A 303 -8.70 15.53 21.02
CA VAL A 303 -10.04 15.24 20.47
C VAL A 303 -10.88 14.39 21.44
N ILE A 304 -10.36 13.25 21.92
CA ILE A 304 -11.14 12.37 22.84
C ILE A 304 -11.40 13.00 24.22
N LYS A 305 -10.59 14.00 24.61
CA LYS A 305 -10.81 14.77 25.84
C LYS A 305 -11.76 15.96 25.65
N GLY A 306 -12.25 16.20 24.42
CA GLY A 306 -13.10 17.33 24.10
C GLY A 306 -12.36 18.69 24.10
N GLN A 307 -11.04 18.67 24.02
CA GLN A 307 -10.19 19.87 23.96
C GLN A 307 -9.95 20.36 22.51
N ALA A 308 -10.20 19.50 21.54
CA ALA A 308 -10.16 19.82 20.11
C ALA A 308 -11.40 19.23 19.41
N PRO A 309 -11.85 19.82 18.30
CA PRO A 309 -12.95 19.28 17.50
C PRO A 309 -12.53 17.95 16.84
N ASP A 310 -13.51 17.05 16.66
CA ASP A 310 -13.29 15.84 15.89
C ASP A 310 -13.17 16.17 14.39
N VAL A 311 -12.34 15.43 13.67
CA VAL A 311 -12.03 15.68 12.26
C VAL A 311 -12.91 14.84 11.38
N ARG A 312 -13.66 15.45 10.45
CA ARG A 312 -14.37 14.74 9.40
C ARG A 312 -13.39 14.16 8.38
N LEU A 313 -13.62 12.91 8.06
CA LEU A 313 -12.84 12.21 7.04
C LEU A 313 -13.55 12.27 5.69
N GLU A 314 -12.80 12.02 4.63
CA GLU A 314 -13.29 11.86 3.25
C GLU A 314 -13.05 10.43 2.76
N PRO A 315 -13.79 9.96 1.75
CA PRO A 315 -13.54 8.66 1.16
C PRO A 315 -12.10 8.56 0.66
N GLY A 316 -11.42 7.46 0.99
CA GLY A 316 -10.03 7.23 0.62
C GLY A 316 -9.01 7.79 1.61
N ASP A 317 -9.42 8.56 2.64
CA ASP A 317 -8.48 9.02 3.66
C ASP A 317 -7.76 7.85 4.33
N ILE A 318 -6.45 8.01 4.55
CA ILE A 318 -5.63 7.06 5.30
C ILE A 318 -5.36 7.64 6.66
N VAL A 319 -5.92 7.03 7.69
CA VAL A 319 -5.67 7.35 9.09
C VAL A 319 -4.57 6.44 9.60
N TYR A 320 -3.45 7.02 10.00
CA TYR A 320 -2.33 6.26 10.55
C TYR A 320 -2.06 6.64 12.00
N VAL A 321 -2.13 5.66 12.88
CA VAL A 321 -1.82 5.80 14.31
C VAL A 321 -0.38 5.32 14.53
N PRO A 322 0.57 6.21 14.86
CA PRO A 322 1.95 5.80 15.09
C PRO A 322 2.14 5.15 16.46
N ASN A 323 3.24 4.41 16.61
CA ASN A 323 3.71 3.86 17.88
C ASN A 323 4.92 4.64 18.44
N SER A 324 5.42 5.62 17.72
CA SER A 324 6.52 6.49 18.15
C SER A 324 6.43 7.83 17.44
N PRO A 325 7.01 8.92 18.03
CA PRO A 325 7.07 10.20 17.34
C PRO A 325 7.91 10.12 16.06
N TYR A 326 7.45 10.76 14.98
CA TYR A 326 8.20 10.83 13.74
C TYR A 326 9.29 11.91 13.80
N THR A 327 10.36 11.71 13.02
CA THR A 327 11.47 12.68 12.95
C THR A 327 11.31 13.69 11.82
N THR A 328 10.74 13.26 10.68
CA THR A 328 10.45 14.13 9.53
C THR A 328 9.16 13.70 8.86
N LEU A 329 8.41 14.65 8.31
CA LEU A 329 7.11 14.38 7.67
C LEU A 329 7.24 13.45 6.45
N LYS A 330 8.30 13.62 5.65
CA LYS A 330 8.57 12.75 4.49
C LYS A 330 8.81 11.30 4.91
N ARG A 331 9.62 11.07 5.96
CA ARG A 331 9.85 9.71 6.48
C ARG A 331 8.58 9.10 7.05
N TYR A 332 7.76 9.94 7.69
CA TYR A 332 6.47 9.52 8.24
C TYR A 332 5.50 9.10 7.14
N PHE A 333 5.39 9.90 6.08
CA PHE A 333 4.56 9.55 4.93
C PHE A 333 5.03 8.25 4.25
N ASN A 334 6.32 8.06 4.04
CA ASN A 334 6.84 6.82 3.46
C ASN A 334 6.48 5.58 4.31
N LEU A 335 6.50 5.72 5.64
CA LEU A 335 6.06 4.66 6.54
C LEU A 335 4.55 4.37 6.38
N ILE A 336 3.72 5.41 6.28
CA ILE A 336 2.28 5.31 6.08
C ILE A 336 1.99 4.63 4.74
N ALA A 337 2.59 5.11 3.66
CA ALA A 337 2.41 4.58 2.32
C ALA A 337 2.80 3.09 2.25
N ASN A 338 3.95 2.71 2.80
CA ASN A 338 4.38 1.31 2.84
C ASN A 338 3.41 0.43 3.67
N THR A 339 2.92 0.93 4.81
CA THR A 339 1.95 0.20 5.63
C THR A 339 0.63 0.03 4.88
N PHE A 340 0.16 1.06 4.19
CA PHE A 340 -1.04 1.01 3.36
C PHE A 340 -0.91 -0.03 2.25
N ILE A 341 0.16 0.03 1.47
CA ILE A 341 0.44 -0.88 0.35
C ILE A 341 0.49 -2.33 0.83
N THR A 342 1.24 -2.61 1.90
CA THR A 342 1.34 -3.98 2.43
C THR A 342 0.01 -4.50 2.94
N THR A 343 -0.82 -3.66 3.55
CA THR A 343 -2.16 -4.03 4.01
C THR A 343 -3.09 -4.32 2.84
N VAL A 344 -3.08 -3.47 1.80
CA VAL A 344 -3.90 -3.66 0.59
C VAL A 344 -3.44 -4.90 -0.18
N ALA A 345 -2.14 -5.08 -0.40
CA ALA A 345 -1.60 -6.25 -1.10
C ALA A 345 -1.93 -7.55 -0.37
N ALA A 346 -1.85 -7.59 0.97
CA ALA A 346 -2.24 -8.74 1.77
C ALA A 346 -3.74 -9.05 1.63
N ASN A 347 -4.60 -8.04 1.68
CA ASN A 347 -6.05 -8.21 1.55
C ASN A 347 -6.45 -8.70 0.15
N GLU A 348 -5.86 -8.16 -0.90
CA GLU A 348 -6.14 -8.60 -2.28
C GLU A 348 -5.58 -10.01 -2.54
N GLY A 349 -4.43 -10.36 -2.00
CA GLY A 349 -3.89 -11.72 -2.05
C GLY A 349 -4.83 -12.74 -1.41
N ILE A 350 -5.45 -12.40 -0.26
CA ILE A 350 -6.44 -13.25 0.41
C ILE A 350 -7.73 -13.35 -0.43
N ARG A 351 -8.20 -12.26 -1.02
CA ARG A 351 -9.38 -12.25 -1.90
C ARG A 351 -9.17 -13.10 -3.15
N ALA A 352 -8.01 -12.98 -3.79
CA ALA A 352 -7.65 -13.77 -4.97
C ALA A 352 -7.54 -15.27 -4.65
N GLY A 353 -7.11 -15.63 -3.44
CA GLY A 353 -7.03 -17.02 -2.95
C GLY A 353 -8.36 -17.60 -2.44
N GLY A 354 -9.49 -16.87 -2.55
CA GLY A 354 -10.82 -17.34 -2.09
C GLY A 354 -10.99 -17.34 -0.58
N GLY A 355 -10.09 -16.71 0.18
CA GLY A 355 -10.16 -16.57 1.63
C GLY A 355 -11.14 -15.48 2.08
N LYS A 356 -11.86 -15.72 3.17
CA LYS A 356 -12.61 -14.65 3.86
C LYS A 356 -11.61 -13.72 4.54
N VAL A 357 -11.76 -12.42 4.34
CA VAL A 357 -10.95 -11.37 5.01
C VAL A 357 -11.25 -11.40 6.52
N GLY A 358 -10.55 -12.23 7.25
CA GLY A 358 -10.43 -12.13 8.68
C GLY A 358 -9.16 -11.32 8.95
N GLY A 359 -9.24 -10.29 9.81
CA GLY A 359 -8.12 -9.37 10.05
C GLY A 359 -6.79 -10.09 10.27
N VAL A 360 -5.94 -10.04 9.27
CA VAL A 360 -4.56 -10.52 9.38
C VAL A 360 -3.75 -9.38 9.96
N GLY A 361 -3.37 -9.52 11.21
CA GLY A 361 -2.39 -8.65 11.82
C GLY A 361 -1.05 -8.85 11.11
N VAL A 362 -0.72 -7.98 10.18
CA VAL A 362 0.61 -7.94 9.57
C VAL A 362 1.54 -7.27 10.57
N SER A 363 2.32 -8.07 11.30
CA SER A 363 3.46 -7.59 12.05
C SER A 363 4.55 -7.20 11.05
N VAL A 364 4.76 -5.91 10.85
CA VAL A 364 5.90 -5.41 10.09
C VAL A 364 7.16 -5.65 10.93
N PRO A 365 8.15 -6.45 10.47
CA PRO A 365 9.39 -6.57 11.18
C PRO A 365 10.10 -5.20 11.17
N ILE A 366 10.32 -4.65 12.35
CA ILE A 366 11.12 -3.45 12.54
C ILE A 366 12.56 -3.87 12.31
N GLY A 367 13.05 -3.73 11.08
CA GLY A 367 14.45 -3.87 10.75
C GLY A 367 15.24 -2.77 11.45
N GLY A 368 15.87 -3.10 12.57
CA GLY A 368 16.91 -2.28 13.14
C GLY A 368 18.19 -2.44 12.32
N LYS A 369 18.68 -1.35 11.80
CA LYS A 369 20.06 -0.82 11.93
C LYS A 369 20.15 0.50 11.18
#